data_92219924426538f59687966d2de0d402
#
_entry.id   92219924426538f59687966d2de0d402
#
_cell.length_a   1.000
_cell.length_b   1.000
_cell.length_c   1.000
_cell.angle_alpha   90.00
_cell.angle_beta   90.00
_cell.angle_gamma   90.00
#
_symmetry.space_group_name_H-M   'P 1'
#
loop_
_entity.id
_entity.type
_entity.pdbx_description
1 polymer ?
#
loop_
_entity_poly.entity_id
_entity_poly.type
_entity_poly.pdbx_seq_one_letter_code
_entity_poly.pdbx_strand_id
1 'polypeptide(L)'
;MSEAEGLSCRTIALPDQGAALALAGPAETTLQRLGALTGASLVLRGLDLELRGRPRQLERSIALVELLRPLWQESQPITAVDLQTALAALDTGRAAEHQDLGQQVLARSQSGKLLRPRTFKQKAYVEAIERHDLTLALGPAGTGKTFLATVQAVRALQERKVERLILTRPAVEAGERLGFLPGDLQQKVDPYLRPLYDALHTLLGQERTTALLEKNVIEVAPLAYMRGRTLSDAFVILDEAQNTTPAQMRMVLTRLGEGSRMVVTGDPTQIDLPPGQLSGLIEAAQVL
;
A
#
# COMPACT_ATOMS: atom_id res chain seq x y z
N MET A 1 37.16 -3.19 -34.31
CA MET A 1 37.77 -2.04 -33.62
C MET A 1 37.04 -1.90 -32.30
N SER A 2 37.69 -2.35 -31.23
CA SER A 2 37.13 -2.27 -29.86
C SER A 2 37.39 -0.87 -29.34
N GLU A 3 36.37 -0.03 -29.29
CA GLU A 3 36.45 1.22 -28.53
C GLU A 3 36.56 0.84 -27.05
N ALA A 4 37.75 1.10 -26.50
CA ALA A 4 37.96 1.14 -25.06
C ALA A 4 37.15 2.32 -24.51
N GLU A 5 35.87 2.10 -24.19
CA GLU A 5 35.04 3.07 -23.49
C GLU A 5 35.67 3.35 -22.12
N GLY A 6 36.40 4.48 -22.03
CA GLY A 6 37.08 4.92 -20.83
C GLY A 6 36.09 5.15 -19.69
N LEU A 7 36.51 4.90 -18.46
CA LEU A 7 35.75 5.26 -17.27
C LEU A 7 35.59 6.80 -17.22
N SER A 8 34.36 7.24 -17.06
CA SER A 8 34.01 8.66 -16.90
C SER A 8 33.48 8.90 -15.48
N CYS A 9 33.48 10.16 -15.06
CA CYS A 9 32.95 10.59 -13.77
C CYS A 9 31.88 11.66 -13.99
N ARG A 10 30.82 11.62 -13.19
CA ARG A 10 29.78 12.65 -13.11
C ARG A 10 29.49 12.94 -11.64
N THR A 11 29.10 14.17 -11.34
CA THR A 11 28.72 14.59 -9.98
C THR A 11 27.32 15.19 -10.02
N ILE A 12 26.50 14.80 -9.05
CA ILE A 12 25.17 15.36 -8.81
C ILE A 12 25.23 16.04 -7.45
N ALA A 13 25.01 17.35 -7.41
CA ALA A 13 24.89 18.10 -6.15
C ALA A 13 23.50 17.90 -5.54
N LEU A 14 23.47 17.54 -4.26
CA LEU A 14 22.24 17.37 -3.48
C LEU A 14 21.94 18.64 -2.68
N PRO A 15 20.67 19.00 -2.46
CA PRO A 15 20.29 20.29 -1.89
C PRO A 15 20.67 20.43 -0.40
N ASP A 16 20.62 19.35 0.35
CA ASP A 16 20.86 19.34 1.79
C ASP A 16 21.25 17.95 2.32
N GLN A 17 21.55 17.88 3.61
CA GLN A 17 21.95 16.65 4.28
C GLN A 17 20.81 15.62 4.38
N GLY A 18 19.56 16.08 4.49
CA GLY A 18 18.40 15.19 4.53
C GLY A 18 18.24 14.42 3.22
N ALA A 19 18.37 15.12 2.08
CA ALA A 19 18.38 14.51 0.75
C ALA A 19 19.53 13.52 0.57
N ALA A 20 20.72 13.89 1.04
CA ALA A 20 21.91 13.05 0.97
C ALA A 20 21.73 11.75 1.77
N LEU A 21 21.25 11.84 3.00
CA LEU A 21 20.98 10.67 3.85
C LEU A 21 19.84 9.79 3.29
N ALA A 22 18.77 10.40 2.75
CA ALA A 22 17.68 9.67 2.14
C ALA A 22 18.12 8.88 0.90
N LEU A 23 18.96 9.48 0.06
CA LEU A 23 19.52 8.83 -1.13
C LEU A 23 20.55 7.75 -0.77
N ALA A 24 21.41 8.00 0.21
CA ALA A 24 22.40 7.02 0.64
C ALA A 24 21.73 5.78 1.29
N GLY A 25 20.69 6.03 2.07
CA GLY A 25 20.07 5.00 2.90
C GLY A 25 20.91 4.59 4.10
N PRO A 26 20.38 3.74 5.01
CA PRO A 26 21.13 3.24 6.16
C PRO A 26 22.40 2.50 5.72
N ALA A 27 23.56 2.89 6.27
CA ALA A 27 24.86 2.33 5.90
C ALA A 27 25.12 2.29 4.37
N GLU A 28 24.66 3.31 3.64
CA GLU A 28 24.81 3.45 2.18
C GLU A 28 24.17 2.30 1.36
N THR A 29 23.23 1.56 1.94
CA THR A 29 22.61 0.39 1.28
C THR A 29 21.87 0.76 0.00
N THR A 30 21.32 1.97 -0.11
CA THR A 30 20.65 2.42 -1.33
C THR A 30 21.66 2.69 -2.44
N LEU A 31 22.78 3.34 -2.15
CA LEU A 31 23.86 3.56 -3.14
C LEU A 31 24.48 2.25 -3.62
N GLN A 32 24.71 1.30 -2.71
CA GLN A 32 25.22 -0.03 -3.07
C GLN A 32 24.26 -0.77 -4.02
N ARG A 33 22.95 -0.70 -3.75
CA ARG A 33 21.93 -1.29 -4.63
C ARG A 33 21.85 -0.59 -5.99
N LEU A 34 21.89 0.74 -6.01
CA LEU A 34 21.95 1.49 -7.26
C LEU A 34 23.18 1.09 -8.08
N GLY A 35 24.34 0.98 -7.43
CA GLY A 35 25.56 0.51 -8.07
C GLY A 35 25.43 -0.89 -8.66
N ALA A 36 24.87 -1.83 -7.90
CA ALA A 36 24.64 -3.20 -8.36
C ALA A 36 23.66 -3.25 -9.57
N LEU A 37 22.62 -2.41 -9.59
CA LEU A 37 21.62 -2.37 -10.66
C LEU A 37 22.11 -1.71 -11.95
N THR A 38 23.07 -0.79 -11.86
CA THR A 38 23.55 0.01 -13.00
C THR A 38 24.95 -0.38 -13.47
N GLY A 39 25.72 -1.04 -12.59
CA GLY A 39 27.12 -1.35 -12.82
C GLY A 39 28.06 -0.17 -12.64
N ALA A 40 27.59 1.00 -12.16
CA ALA A 40 28.40 2.15 -11.84
C ALA A 40 28.78 2.15 -10.34
N SER A 41 29.89 2.82 -10.00
CA SER A 41 30.25 3.11 -8.61
C SER A 41 29.60 4.45 -8.21
N LEU A 42 28.84 4.45 -7.12
CA LEU A 42 28.22 5.64 -6.55
C LEU A 42 28.80 5.87 -5.15
N VAL A 43 29.35 7.07 -4.94
CA VAL A 43 29.97 7.47 -3.66
C VAL A 43 29.44 8.84 -3.27
N LEU A 44 28.96 8.96 -2.03
CA LEU A 44 28.52 10.25 -1.48
C LEU A 44 29.69 10.91 -0.73
N ARG A 45 29.99 12.18 -1.07
CA ARG A 45 30.99 13.00 -0.40
C ARG A 45 30.36 14.34 0.01
N GLY A 46 29.96 14.43 1.26
CA GLY A 46 29.21 15.59 1.73
C GLY A 46 27.84 15.67 1.03
N LEU A 47 27.65 16.69 0.19
CA LEU A 47 26.44 16.86 -0.61
C LEU A 47 26.62 16.46 -2.08
N ASP A 48 27.81 15.97 -2.46
CA ASP A 48 28.11 15.60 -3.83
C ASP A 48 28.03 14.08 -4.00
N LEU A 49 27.14 13.64 -4.89
CA LEU A 49 27.07 12.25 -5.33
C LEU A 49 27.99 12.06 -6.54
N GLU A 50 29.12 11.41 -6.34
CA GLU A 50 30.04 11.03 -7.41
C GLU A 50 29.60 9.69 -8.05
N LEU A 51 29.46 9.68 -9.38
CA LEU A 51 29.17 8.49 -10.17
C LEU A 51 30.35 8.20 -11.08
N ARG A 52 30.87 6.96 -11.06
CA ARG A 52 31.99 6.51 -11.89
C ARG A 52 31.61 5.25 -12.64
N GLY A 53 31.83 5.23 -13.96
CA GLY A 53 31.49 4.08 -14.79
C GLY A 53 31.66 4.36 -16.28
N ARG A 54 31.24 3.40 -17.10
CA ARG A 54 31.15 3.58 -18.55
C ARG A 54 29.99 4.52 -18.89
N PRO A 55 29.99 5.19 -20.05
CA PRO A 55 28.94 6.16 -20.43
C PRO A 55 27.51 5.64 -20.20
N ARG A 56 27.18 4.46 -20.70
CA ARG A 56 25.85 3.84 -20.53
C ARG A 56 25.47 3.55 -19.07
N GLN A 57 26.46 3.16 -18.24
CA GLN A 57 26.25 2.94 -16.81
C GLN A 57 25.94 4.25 -16.08
N LEU A 58 26.64 5.32 -16.45
CA LEU A 58 26.41 6.65 -15.90
C LEU A 58 25.04 7.20 -16.28
N GLU A 59 24.66 7.11 -17.56
CA GLU A 59 23.34 7.54 -18.04
C GLU A 59 22.22 6.81 -17.29
N ARG A 60 22.33 5.48 -17.14
CA ARG A 60 21.36 4.67 -16.40
C ARG A 60 21.31 5.06 -14.92
N SER A 61 22.45 5.29 -14.28
CA SER A 61 22.53 5.69 -12.88
C SER A 61 21.91 7.06 -12.65
N ILE A 62 22.25 8.03 -13.49
CA ILE A 62 21.68 9.39 -13.43
C ILE A 62 20.16 9.33 -13.60
N ALA A 63 19.67 8.59 -14.59
CA ALA A 63 18.24 8.44 -14.83
C ALA A 63 17.51 7.83 -13.61
N LEU A 64 18.08 6.80 -12.96
CA LEU A 64 17.49 6.21 -11.75
C LEU A 64 17.50 7.18 -10.56
N VAL A 65 18.61 7.90 -10.33
CA VAL A 65 18.70 8.93 -9.29
C VAL A 65 17.66 10.02 -9.50
N GLU A 66 17.47 10.46 -10.76
CA GLU A 66 16.46 11.45 -11.13
C GLU A 66 15.02 10.94 -10.94
N LEU A 67 14.71 9.69 -11.28
CA LEU A 67 13.41 9.10 -11.05
C LEU A 67 13.07 9.00 -9.55
N LEU A 68 14.08 8.86 -8.70
CA LEU A 68 13.92 8.82 -7.24
C LEU A 68 13.93 10.21 -6.60
N ARG A 69 14.12 11.29 -7.38
CA ARG A 69 14.20 12.67 -6.89
C ARG A 69 13.07 13.07 -5.96
N PRO A 70 11.78 12.79 -6.24
CA PRO A 70 10.68 13.18 -5.35
C PRO A 70 10.81 12.62 -3.93
N LEU A 71 11.47 11.47 -3.77
CA LEU A 71 11.68 10.84 -2.45
C LEU A 71 12.84 11.50 -1.72
N TRP A 72 14.02 11.55 -2.33
CA TRP A 72 15.20 12.07 -1.63
C TRP A 72 15.14 13.59 -1.41
N GLN A 73 14.51 14.38 -2.28
CA GLN A 73 14.28 15.81 -2.05
C GLN A 73 13.38 16.09 -0.83
N GLU A 74 12.44 15.23 -0.53
CA GLU A 74 11.58 15.32 0.66
C GLU A 74 12.18 14.58 1.86
N SER A 75 13.46 14.19 1.81
CA SER A 75 14.14 13.42 2.85
C SER A 75 13.42 12.12 3.23
N GLN A 76 12.68 11.54 2.27
CA GLN A 76 11.97 10.27 2.47
C GLN A 76 12.89 9.08 2.20
N PRO A 77 12.85 8.01 3.02
CA PRO A 77 13.67 6.84 2.79
C PRO A 77 13.28 6.12 1.50
N ILE A 78 14.27 5.80 0.69
CA ILE A 78 14.10 5.01 -0.54
C ILE A 78 14.11 3.52 -0.18
N THR A 79 13.03 2.83 -0.53
CA THR A 79 12.88 1.39 -0.26
C THR A 79 13.29 0.54 -1.47
N ALA A 80 13.41 -0.77 -1.27
CA ALA A 80 13.66 -1.70 -2.39
C ALA A 80 12.54 -1.65 -3.45
N VAL A 81 11.30 -1.40 -3.04
CA VAL A 81 10.16 -1.28 -3.95
C VAL A 81 10.29 -0.04 -4.83
N ASP A 82 10.71 1.08 -4.26
CA ASP A 82 10.91 2.33 -5.01
C ASP A 82 12.01 2.16 -6.07
N LEU A 83 13.14 1.51 -5.70
CA LEU A 83 14.21 1.18 -6.63
C LEU A 83 13.76 0.27 -7.77
N GLN A 84 13.02 -0.81 -7.45
CA GLN A 84 12.52 -1.74 -8.45
C GLN A 84 11.50 -1.08 -9.39
N THR A 85 10.63 -0.22 -8.85
CA THR A 85 9.63 0.50 -9.66
C THR A 85 10.30 1.51 -10.59
N ALA A 86 11.31 2.26 -10.10
CA ALA A 86 12.08 3.18 -10.93
C ALA A 86 12.87 2.45 -12.03
N LEU A 87 13.47 1.31 -11.69
CA LEU A 87 14.18 0.47 -12.65
C LEU A 87 13.24 -0.07 -13.74
N ALA A 88 12.09 -0.63 -13.34
CA ALA A 88 11.09 -1.11 -14.28
C ALA A 88 10.54 0.01 -15.19
N ALA A 89 10.35 1.21 -14.63
CA ALA A 89 9.94 2.38 -15.40
C ALA A 89 10.98 2.79 -16.46
N LEU A 90 12.26 2.75 -16.09
CA LEU A 90 13.36 3.05 -17.01
C LEU A 90 13.44 1.99 -18.12
N ASP A 91 13.38 0.71 -17.76
CA ASP A 91 13.50 -0.41 -18.70
C ASP A 91 12.31 -0.52 -19.67
N THR A 92 11.14 -0.04 -19.27
CA THR A 92 9.90 -0.06 -20.09
C THR A 92 9.58 1.29 -20.76
N GLY A 93 10.45 2.30 -20.62
CA GLY A 93 10.21 3.63 -21.18
C GLY A 93 9.08 4.42 -20.52
N ARG A 94 8.69 4.06 -19.28
CA ARG A 94 7.59 4.68 -18.52
C ARG A 94 8.07 5.72 -17.50
N ALA A 95 9.20 6.39 -17.77
CA ALA A 95 9.80 7.37 -16.87
C ALA A 95 8.85 8.53 -16.52
N ALA A 96 8.09 9.05 -17.50
CA ALA A 96 7.10 10.11 -17.27
C ALA A 96 5.99 9.65 -16.31
N GLU A 97 5.44 8.45 -16.51
CA GLU A 97 4.42 7.89 -15.62
C GLU A 97 4.97 7.67 -14.19
N HIS A 98 6.25 7.35 -14.04
CA HIS A 98 6.88 7.21 -12.73
C HIS A 98 6.99 8.57 -12.02
N GLN A 99 7.30 9.64 -12.74
CA GLN A 99 7.29 11.00 -12.16
C GLN A 99 5.89 11.37 -11.66
N ASP A 100 4.84 11.03 -12.40
CA ASP A 100 3.45 11.24 -11.98
C ASP A 100 3.10 10.48 -10.70
N LEU A 101 3.64 9.26 -10.48
CA LEU A 101 3.48 8.55 -9.20
C LEU A 101 4.00 9.38 -8.02
N GLY A 102 5.17 9.99 -8.19
CA GLY A 102 5.79 10.84 -7.18
C GLY A 102 4.99 12.11 -6.85
N GLN A 103 4.14 12.58 -7.75
CA GLN A 103 3.33 13.79 -7.57
C GLN A 103 1.93 13.51 -6.99
N GLN A 104 1.41 12.30 -7.14
CA GLN A 104 0.06 11.95 -6.69
C GLN A 104 0.00 11.75 -5.17
N VAL A 105 -0.27 12.82 -4.43
CA VAL A 105 -0.49 12.75 -2.98
C VAL A 105 -1.92 12.26 -2.71
N LEU A 106 -2.05 11.12 -2.03
CA LEU A 106 -3.33 10.53 -1.63
C LEU A 106 -3.84 11.11 -0.31
N ALA A 107 -2.95 11.23 0.67
CA ALA A 107 -3.25 11.76 2.00
C ALA A 107 -1.96 12.19 2.72
N ARG A 108 -2.13 12.81 3.90
CA ARG A 108 -1.05 12.97 4.89
C ARG A 108 -1.31 12.04 6.07
N SER A 109 -0.28 11.36 6.56
CA SER A 109 -0.37 10.68 7.84
C SER A 109 -0.45 11.68 8.99
N GLN A 110 -0.81 11.22 10.17
CA GLN A 110 -0.79 12.06 11.38
C GLN A 110 0.60 12.68 11.65
N SER A 111 1.68 11.97 11.32
CA SER A 111 3.06 12.48 11.46
C SER A 111 3.47 13.46 10.34
N GLY A 112 2.55 13.85 9.46
CA GLY A 112 2.81 14.78 8.35
C GLY A 112 3.41 14.14 7.08
N LYS A 113 3.70 12.84 7.10
CA LYS A 113 4.26 12.13 5.96
C LYS A 113 3.26 12.06 4.80
N LEU A 114 3.71 12.42 3.59
CA LEU A 114 2.91 12.30 2.38
C LEU A 114 2.77 10.83 1.98
N LEU A 115 1.54 10.41 1.75
CA LEU A 115 1.20 9.08 1.29
C LEU A 115 0.91 9.12 -0.21
N ARG A 116 1.66 8.30 -0.97
CA ARG A 116 1.60 8.24 -2.43
C ARG A 116 1.59 6.79 -2.88
N PRO A 117 1.05 6.47 -4.06
CA PRO A 117 1.29 5.18 -4.70
C PRO A 117 2.79 5.03 -4.96
N ARG A 118 3.36 3.88 -4.61
CA ARG A 118 4.79 3.59 -4.82
C ARG A 118 5.03 2.73 -6.06
N THR A 119 3.97 2.13 -6.61
CA THR A 119 4.03 1.28 -7.80
C THR A 119 2.90 1.61 -8.76
N PHE A 120 3.09 1.29 -10.04
CA PHE A 120 2.04 1.44 -11.05
C PHE A 120 0.78 0.62 -10.71
N LYS A 121 0.94 -0.57 -10.11
CA LYS A 121 -0.19 -1.38 -9.66
C LYS A 121 -0.94 -0.72 -8.51
N GLN A 122 -0.24 -0.06 -7.57
CA GLN A 122 -0.89 0.70 -6.51
C GLN A 122 -1.64 1.91 -7.06
N LYS A 123 -1.08 2.62 -8.06
CA LYS A 123 -1.78 3.71 -8.75
C LYS A 123 -3.06 3.21 -9.42
N ALA A 124 -2.96 2.15 -10.22
CA ALA A 124 -4.12 1.54 -10.88
C ALA A 124 -5.18 1.06 -9.87
N TYR A 125 -4.75 0.52 -8.72
CA TYR A 125 -5.66 0.12 -7.65
C TYR A 125 -6.40 1.32 -7.03
N VAL A 126 -5.70 2.40 -6.72
CA VAL A 126 -6.30 3.63 -6.20
C VAL A 126 -7.31 4.21 -7.21
N GLU A 127 -6.94 4.26 -8.49
CA GLU A 127 -7.84 4.72 -9.56
C GLU A 127 -9.07 3.81 -9.72
N ALA A 128 -8.91 2.48 -9.57
CA ALA A 128 -10.02 1.55 -9.60
C ALA A 128 -11.00 1.82 -8.45
N ILE A 129 -10.49 2.03 -7.23
CA ILE A 129 -11.34 2.38 -6.07
C ILE A 129 -12.10 3.69 -6.32
N GLU A 130 -11.50 4.67 -6.99
CA GLU A 130 -12.16 5.95 -7.26
C GLU A 130 -13.26 5.85 -8.32
N ARG A 131 -13.15 4.89 -9.25
CA ARG A 131 -14.07 4.76 -10.41
C ARG A 131 -15.21 3.76 -10.19
N HIS A 132 -15.04 2.77 -9.31
CA HIS A 132 -15.98 1.66 -9.18
C HIS A 132 -16.57 1.58 -7.77
N ASP A 133 -17.83 1.14 -7.70
CA ASP A 133 -18.52 0.92 -6.42
C ASP A 133 -18.01 -0.34 -5.72
N LEU A 134 -17.53 -1.35 -6.48
CA LEU A 134 -16.91 -2.55 -5.98
C LEU A 134 -15.52 -2.75 -6.61
N THR A 135 -14.51 -2.94 -5.77
CA THR A 135 -13.13 -3.22 -6.20
C THR A 135 -12.60 -4.47 -5.49
N LEU A 136 -12.15 -5.46 -6.25
CA LEU A 136 -11.46 -6.63 -5.74
C LEU A 136 -9.94 -6.46 -5.88
N ALA A 137 -9.20 -6.51 -4.77
CA ALA A 137 -7.75 -6.35 -4.73
C ALA A 137 -7.07 -7.64 -4.29
N LEU A 138 -6.62 -8.43 -5.26
CA LEU A 138 -5.92 -9.68 -5.03
C LEU A 138 -4.40 -9.50 -5.17
N GLY A 139 -3.65 -10.09 -4.26
CA GLY A 139 -2.18 -10.07 -4.35
C GLY A 139 -1.50 -10.43 -3.03
N PRO A 140 -0.16 -10.60 -3.04
CA PRO A 140 0.60 -11.02 -1.86
C PRO A 140 0.47 -10.07 -0.68
N ALA A 141 0.72 -10.58 0.53
CA ALA A 141 0.81 -9.77 1.74
C ALA A 141 1.89 -8.68 1.61
N GLY A 142 1.76 -7.60 2.37
CA GLY A 142 2.74 -6.49 2.38
C GLY A 142 2.71 -5.57 1.16
N THR A 143 1.83 -5.78 0.18
CA THR A 143 1.72 -4.92 -1.03
C THR A 143 0.92 -3.63 -0.80
N GLY A 144 0.37 -3.42 0.40
CA GLY A 144 -0.34 -2.21 0.79
C GLY A 144 -1.82 -2.17 0.44
N LYS A 145 -2.44 -3.31 0.07
CA LYS A 145 -3.86 -3.38 -0.33
C LYS A 145 -4.80 -2.76 0.71
N THR A 146 -4.78 -3.28 1.92
CA THR A 146 -5.63 -2.82 3.04
C THR A 146 -5.33 -1.40 3.43
N PHE A 147 -4.04 -1.02 3.50
CA PHE A 147 -3.62 0.33 3.85
C PHE A 147 -4.11 1.36 2.82
N LEU A 148 -3.93 1.12 1.51
CA LEU A 148 -4.39 2.03 0.47
C LEU A 148 -5.92 2.11 0.40
N ALA A 149 -6.63 1.00 0.63
CA ALA A 149 -8.09 1.03 0.79
C ALA A 149 -8.51 1.92 1.96
N THR A 150 -7.82 1.81 3.12
CA THR A 150 -8.10 2.65 4.29
C THR A 150 -7.77 4.13 4.01
N VAL A 151 -6.70 4.44 3.26
CA VAL A 151 -6.39 5.80 2.82
C VAL A 151 -7.54 6.38 2.00
N GLN A 152 -8.04 5.63 1.02
CA GLN A 152 -9.15 6.08 0.17
C GLN A 152 -10.47 6.21 0.96
N ALA A 153 -10.71 5.30 1.90
CA ALA A 153 -11.88 5.37 2.77
C ALA A 153 -11.88 6.63 3.65
N VAL A 154 -10.75 6.89 4.33
CA VAL A 154 -10.59 8.09 5.16
C VAL A 154 -10.73 9.37 4.32
N ARG A 155 -10.16 9.39 3.12
CA ARG A 155 -10.30 10.50 2.19
C ARG A 155 -11.77 10.71 1.79
N ALA A 156 -12.48 9.64 1.42
CA ALA A 156 -13.90 9.71 1.05
C ALA A 156 -14.75 10.25 2.20
N LEU A 157 -14.46 9.86 3.45
CA LEU A 157 -15.13 10.39 4.64
C LEU A 157 -14.84 11.89 4.84
N GLN A 158 -13.58 12.30 4.70
CA GLN A 158 -13.16 13.70 4.83
C GLN A 158 -13.78 14.60 3.74
N GLU A 159 -13.89 14.09 2.52
CA GLU A 159 -14.54 14.75 1.38
C GLU A 159 -16.08 14.66 1.43
N ARG A 160 -16.65 14.04 2.47
CA ARG A 160 -18.09 13.81 2.66
C ARG A 160 -18.76 13.07 1.49
N LYS A 161 -18.01 12.19 0.82
CA LYS A 161 -18.54 11.29 -0.22
C LYS A 161 -19.27 10.09 0.37
N VAL A 162 -18.97 9.79 1.63
CA VAL A 162 -19.62 8.77 2.45
C VAL A 162 -19.82 9.33 3.86
N GLU A 163 -20.81 8.79 4.58
CA GLU A 163 -21.10 9.22 5.95
C GLU A 163 -20.36 8.38 6.99
N ARG A 164 -19.96 7.14 6.63
CA ARG A 164 -19.31 6.21 7.56
C ARG A 164 -18.33 5.27 6.88
N LEU A 165 -17.40 4.76 7.69
CA LEU A 165 -16.46 3.72 7.30
C LEU A 165 -16.79 2.42 8.03
N ILE A 166 -16.82 1.31 7.31
CA ILE A 166 -17.04 -0.01 7.87
C ILE A 166 -15.87 -0.91 7.46
N LEU A 167 -15.04 -1.27 8.44
CA LEU A 167 -13.91 -2.15 8.25
C LEU A 167 -14.25 -3.50 8.85
N THR A 168 -14.19 -4.52 8.03
CA THR A 168 -14.60 -5.87 8.44
C THR A 168 -13.60 -6.91 7.97
N ARG A 169 -13.50 -7.98 8.74
CA ARG A 169 -12.62 -9.12 8.46
C ARG A 169 -13.31 -10.42 8.88
N PRO A 170 -13.17 -11.53 8.11
CA PRO A 170 -13.61 -12.81 8.57
C PRO A 170 -12.84 -13.21 9.83
N ALA A 171 -13.54 -13.65 10.85
CA ALA A 171 -12.92 -14.29 12.00
C ALA A 171 -12.57 -15.72 11.59
N VAL A 172 -11.30 -15.99 11.30
CA VAL A 172 -10.81 -17.35 11.00
C VAL A 172 -10.09 -17.87 12.22
N GLU A 173 -10.45 -19.06 12.64
CA GLU A 173 -9.71 -19.79 13.66
C GLU A 173 -8.43 -20.34 13.04
N ALA A 174 -7.32 -19.61 13.15
CA ALA A 174 -5.99 -20.10 12.78
C ALA A 174 -5.56 -21.22 13.73
N GLY A 175 -6.13 -22.42 13.56
CA GLY A 175 -5.80 -23.62 14.36
C GLY A 175 -6.31 -23.62 15.81
N GLU A 176 -6.70 -22.49 16.37
CA GLU A 176 -7.31 -22.39 17.70
C GLU A 176 -8.79 -22.03 17.57
N ARG A 177 -9.66 -22.88 18.11
CA ARG A 177 -11.10 -22.60 18.13
C ARG A 177 -11.34 -21.37 19.01
N LEU A 178 -12.03 -20.35 18.49
CA LEU A 178 -12.45 -19.14 19.24
C LEU A 178 -13.08 -19.46 20.61
N GLY A 179 -13.60 -20.67 20.77
CA GLY A 179 -14.14 -21.18 22.03
C GLY A 179 -13.13 -21.34 23.18
N PHE A 180 -11.83 -21.45 22.89
CA PHE A 180 -10.79 -21.64 23.91
C PHE A 180 -10.15 -20.34 24.43
N LEU A 181 -10.37 -19.20 23.78
CA LEU A 181 -9.83 -17.92 24.27
C LEU A 181 -10.73 -17.41 25.43
N PRO A 182 -10.16 -16.94 26.54
CA PRO A 182 -10.90 -16.31 27.62
C PRO A 182 -11.47 -14.95 27.17
N GLY A 183 -12.66 -14.60 27.66
CA GLY A 183 -13.31 -13.33 27.37
C GLY A 183 -14.58 -13.46 26.53
N ASP A 184 -15.27 -12.33 26.31
CA ASP A 184 -16.43 -12.25 25.44
C ASP A 184 -16.02 -12.36 23.94
N LEU A 185 -16.99 -12.49 23.05
CA LEU A 185 -16.74 -12.66 21.61
C LEU A 185 -15.96 -11.50 21.03
N GLN A 186 -16.17 -10.28 21.52
CA GLN A 186 -15.52 -9.06 21.06
C GLN A 186 -14.03 -9.04 21.44
N GLN A 187 -13.71 -9.41 22.68
CA GLN A 187 -12.32 -9.54 23.15
C GLN A 187 -11.54 -10.62 22.40
N LYS A 188 -12.20 -11.70 21.97
CA LYS A 188 -11.59 -12.79 21.19
C LYS A 188 -11.27 -12.39 19.75
N VAL A 189 -12.04 -11.49 19.16
CA VAL A 189 -11.89 -11.06 17.76
C VAL A 189 -10.97 -9.84 17.64
N ASP A 190 -10.81 -9.06 18.69
CA ASP A 190 -10.03 -7.82 18.74
C ASP A 190 -8.59 -7.96 18.19
N PRO A 191 -7.82 -9.03 18.50
CA PRO A 191 -6.49 -9.22 17.93
C PRO A 191 -6.45 -9.29 16.39
N TYR A 192 -7.49 -9.84 15.78
CA TYR A 192 -7.60 -9.97 14.32
C TYR A 192 -7.93 -8.65 13.63
N LEU A 193 -8.50 -7.70 14.38
CA LEU A 193 -8.88 -6.38 13.87
C LEU A 193 -7.78 -5.33 14.05
N ARG A 194 -6.73 -5.62 14.84
CA ARG A 194 -5.62 -4.68 15.11
C ARG A 194 -5.02 -4.05 13.85
N PRO A 195 -4.72 -4.78 12.76
CA PRO A 195 -4.16 -4.16 11.56
C PRO A 195 -5.04 -3.06 10.96
N LEU A 196 -6.37 -3.17 11.11
CA LEU A 196 -7.30 -2.15 10.66
C LEU A 196 -7.26 -0.90 11.55
N TYR A 197 -7.17 -1.09 12.87
CA TYR A 197 -6.97 0.02 13.81
C TYR A 197 -5.64 0.72 13.58
N ASP A 198 -4.55 -0.02 13.35
CA ASP A 198 -3.22 0.54 13.10
C ASP A 198 -3.20 1.42 11.84
N ALA A 199 -3.90 1.01 10.78
CA ALA A 199 -4.05 1.81 9.57
C ALA A 199 -4.82 3.12 9.85
N LEU A 200 -5.93 3.05 10.60
CA LEU A 200 -6.70 4.22 11.01
C LEU A 200 -5.88 5.16 11.90
N HIS A 201 -5.16 4.64 12.89
CA HIS A 201 -4.30 5.43 13.78
C HIS A 201 -3.17 6.13 13.01
N THR A 202 -2.59 5.47 12.01
CA THR A 202 -1.57 6.08 11.14
C THR A 202 -2.11 7.30 10.39
N LEU A 203 -3.37 7.25 9.97
CA LEU A 203 -4.00 8.30 9.15
C LEU A 203 -4.64 9.41 9.99
N LEU A 204 -5.37 9.05 11.02
CA LEU A 204 -6.21 9.97 11.82
C LEU A 204 -5.63 10.31 13.18
N GLY A 205 -4.70 9.48 13.68
CA GLY A 205 -4.27 9.50 15.08
C GLY A 205 -5.24 8.77 16.02
N GLN A 206 -4.77 8.45 17.21
CA GLN A 206 -5.52 7.65 18.16
C GLN A 206 -6.77 8.39 18.67
N GLU A 207 -6.62 9.64 19.12
CA GLU A 207 -7.74 10.43 19.67
C GLU A 207 -8.90 10.58 18.69
N ARG A 208 -8.58 10.97 17.44
CA ARG A 208 -9.60 11.17 16.41
C ARG A 208 -10.26 9.86 15.99
N THR A 209 -9.47 8.77 15.92
CA THR A 209 -10.01 7.44 15.61
C THR A 209 -11.00 7.02 16.69
N THR A 210 -10.63 7.13 17.99
CA THR A 210 -11.50 6.81 19.12
C THR A 210 -12.81 7.61 19.07
N ALA A 211 -12.71 8.94 18.87
CA ALA A 211 -13.88 9.81 18.79
C ALA A 211 -14.83 9.45 17.62
N LEU A 212 -14.29 8.97 16.49
CA LEU A 212 -15.11 8.55 15.35
C LEU A 212 -15.73 7.16 15.56
N LEU A 213 -15.06 6.27 16.29
CA LEU A 213 -15.61 4.98 16.72
C LEU A 213 -16.77 5.18 17.69
N GLU A 214 -16.60 6.00 18.71
CA GLU A 214 -17.65 6.32 19.70
C GLU A 214 -18.90 6.93 19.05
N LYS A 215 -18.72 7.72 17.98
CA LYS A 215 -19.82 8.31 17.20
C LYS A 215 -20.42 7.35 16.17
N ASN A 216 -19.93 6.11 16.07
CA ASN A 216 -20.31 5.15 15.03
C ASN A 216 -20.12 5.65 13.58
N VAL A 217 -19.24 6.65 13.38
CA VAL A 217 -18.80 7.10 12.05
C VAL A 217 -17.81 6.10 11.46
N ILE A 218 -16.98 5.52 12.30
CA ILE A 218 -16.11 4.38 11.95
C ILE A 218 -16.59 3.16 12.74
N GLU A 219 -16.74 2.04 12.07
CA GLU A 219 -17.04 0.75 12.65
C GLU A 219 -15.97 -0.26 12.24
N VAL A 220 -15.39 -0.96 13.19
CA VAL A 220 -14.48 -2.08 12.96
C VAL A 220 -15.09 -3.32 13.62
N ALA A 221 -15.51 -4.27 12.79
CA ALA A 221 -16.30 -5.40 13.28
C ALA A 221 -16.05 -6.70 12.49
N PRO A 222 -16.25 -7.88 13.10
CA PRO A 222 -16.21 -9.14 12.39
C PRO A 222 -17.25 -9.21 11.26
N LEU A 223 -16.92 -9.92 10.18
CA LEU A 223 -17.80 -10.09 9.03
C LEU A 223 -19.22 -10.59 9.40
N ALA A 224 -19.34 -11.44 10.41
CA ALA A 224 -20.62 -11.96 10.86
C ALA A 224 -21.62 -10.86 11.26
N TYR A 225 -21.14 -9.69 11.72
CA TYR A 225 -21.98 -8.56 12.13
C TYR A 225 -22.56 -7.76 10.97
N MET A 226 -22.17 -8.08 9.73
CA MET A 226 -22.72 -7.47 8.52
C MET A 226 -24.03 -8.14 8.09
N ARG A 227 -24.35 -9.31 8.65
CA ARG A 227 -25.54 -10.07 8.27
C ARG A 227 -26.83 -9.31 8.56
N GLY A 228 -27.75 -9.27 7.58
CA GLY A 228 -29.06 -8.62 7.72
C GLY A 228 -29.04 -7.08 7.66
N ARG A 229 -27.90 -6.49 7.42
CA ARG A 229 -27.74 -5.02 7.29
C ARG A 229 -27.79 -4.59 5.83
N THR A 230 -28.12 -3.32 5.60
CA THR A 230 -27.88 -2.59 4.35
C THR A 230 -26.87 -1.51 4.66
N LEU A 231 -25.77 -1.48 3.92
CA LEU A 231 -24.66 -0.57 4.14
C LEU A 231 -24.75 0.56 3.11
N SER A 232 -25.59 1.56 3.40
CA SER A 232 -25.77 2.76 2.55
C SER A 232 -24.88 3.90 3.02
N ASP A 233 -24.50 4.80 2.07
CA ASP A 233 -23.64 5.96 2.29
C ASP A 233 -22.34 5.61 3.04
N ALA A 234 -21.81 4.42 2.76
CA ALA A 234 -20.69 3.85 3.49
C ALA A 234 -19.52 3.46 2.59
N PHE A 235 -18.32 3.63 3.10
CA PHE A 235 -17.14 2.99 2.51
C PHE A 235 -16.83 1.72 3.30
N VAL A 236 -16.95 0.58 2.64
CA VAL A 236 -16.79 -0.74 3.24
C VAL A 236 -15.45 -1.36 2.82
N ILE A 237 -14.67 -1.83 3.78
CA ILE A 237 -13.45 -2.61 3.52
C ILE A 237 -13.65 -4.00 4.10
N LEU A 238 -13.64 -5.02 3.23
CA LEU A 238 -13.53 -6.43 3.64
C LEU A 238 -12.08 -6.87 3.46
N ASP A 239 -11.37 -7.03 4.56
CA ASP A 239 -9.96 -7.45 4.58
C ASP A 239 -9.83 -8.96 4.80
N GLU A 240 -8.72 -9.56 4.33
CA GLU A 240 -8.43 -11.01 4.37
C GLU A 240 -9.56 -11.87 3.79
N ALA A 241 -10.17 -11.39 2.72
CA ALA A 241 -11.35 -11.99 2.13
C ALA A 241 -11.12 -13.40 1.53
N GLN A 242 -9.85 -13.81 1.31
CA GLN A 242 -9.53 -15.19 0.92
C GLN A 242 -10.02 -16.21 1.96
N ASN A 243 -10.20 -15.77 3.20
CA ASN A 243 -10.69 -16.58 4.31
C ASN A 243 -12.22 -16.52 4.49
N THR A 244 -12.96 -15.99 3.51
CA THR A 244 -14.42 -16.12 3.46
C THR A 244 -14.83 -17.38 2.71
N THR A 245 -15.94 -17.96 3.13
CA THR A 245 -16.65 -18.96 2.32
C THR A 245 -17.44 -18.29 1.20
N PRO A 246 -17.85 -19.02 0.12
CA PRO A 246 -18.73 -18.49 -0.92
C PRO A 246 -20.02 -17.87 -0.37
N ALA A 247 -20.61 -18.49 0.64
CA ALA A 247 -21.82 -17.98 1.28
C ALA A 247 -21.60 -16.66 2.04
N GLN A 248 -20.46 -16.54 2.74
CA GLN A 248 -20.07 -15.30 3.43
C GLN A 248 -19.76 -14.18 2.44
N MET A 249 -19.06 -14.48 1.34
CA MET A 249 -18.77 -13.52 0.29
C MET A 249 -20.06 -13.00 -0.35
N ARG A 250 -20.96 -13.88 -0.76
CA ARG A 250 -22.28 -13.48 -1.28
C ARG A 250 -23.06 -12.65 -0.27
N MET A 251 -23.03 -13.05 1.00
CA MET A 251 -23.72 -12.32 2.08
C MET A 251 -23.21 -10.88 2.15
N VAL A 252 -21.88 -10.61 2.14
CA VAL A 252 -21.35 -9.26 2.29
C VAL A 252 -21.53 -8.43 1.03
N LEU A 253 -21.30 -8.99 -0.16
CA LEU A 253 -21.47 -8.27 -1.44
C LEU A 253 -22.90 -7.76 -1.60
N THR A 254 -23.88 -8.55 -1.17
CA THR A 254 -25.30 -8.14 -1.20
C THR A 254 -25.70 -7.13 -0.13
N ARG A 255 -24.78 -6.70 0.73
CA ARG A 255 -25.02 -5.62 1.73
C ARG A 255 -24.73 -4.24 1.18
N LEU A 256 -24.01 -4.14 0.04
CA LEU A 256 -23.70 -2.86 -0.57
C LEU A 256 -24.99 -2.11 -0.92
N GLY A 257 -25.18 -0.98 -0.27
CA GLY A 257 -26.35 -0.11 -0.43
C GLY A 257 -26.05 1.11 -1.33
N GLU A 258 -27.06 1.93 -1.53
CA GLU A 258 -26.95 3.15 -2.31
C GLU A 258 -25.91 4.12 -1.71
N GLY A 259 -25.20 4.86 -2.57
CA GLY A 259 -24.18 5.83 -2.13
C GLY A 259 -22.92 5.19 -1.54
N SER A 260 -22.80 3.86 -1.59
CA SER A 260 -21.71 3.15 -0.94
C SER A 260 -20.66 2.63 -1.90
N ARG A 261 -19.46 2.41 -1.36
CA ARG A 261 -18.33 1.81 -2.06
C ARG A 261 -17.78 0.67 -1.23
N MET A 262 -17.38 -0.42 -1.89
CA MET A 262 -16.79 -1.59 -1.24
C MET A 262 -15.46 -1.96 -1.86
N VAL A 263 -14.48 -2.16 -1.01
CA VAL A 263 -13.16 -2.70 -1.39
C VAL A 263 -12.97 -4.03 -0.68
N VAL A 264 -12.70 -5.06 -1.45
CA VAL A 264 -12.42 -6.41 -0.95
C VAL A 264 -10.95 -6.72 -1.18
N THR A 265 -10.20 -6.93 -0.11
CA THR A 265 -8.76 -7.24 -0.18
C THR A 265 -8.49 -8.67 0.23
N GLY A 266 -7.50 -9.30 -0.40
CA GLY A 266 -7.09 -10.65 -0.01
C GLY A 266 -5.84 -11.15 -0.70
N ASP A 267 -5.28 -12.22 -0.14
CA ASP A 267 -4.12 -12.93 -0.66
C ASP A 267 -4.53 -14.39 -0.98
N PRO A 268 -4.69 -14.73 -2.27
CA PRO A 268 -5.07 -16.10 -2.66
C PRO A 268 -4.09 -17.20 -2.24
N THR A 269 -2.87 -16.82 -1.82
CA THR A 269 -1.84 -17.76 -1.36
C THR A 269 -1.89 -18.05 0.14
N GLN A 270 -2.70 -17.28 0.90
CA GLN A 270 -2.82 -17.36 2.36
C GLN A 270 -4.26 -17.73 2.78
N ILE A 271 -4.71 -18.89 2.32
CA ILE A 271 -6.05 -19.39 2.63
C ILE A 271 -5.97 -20.30 3.86
N ASP A 272 -6.57 -19.86 4.97
CA ASP A 272 -6.63 -20.58 6.26
C ASP A 272 -7.96 -21.32 6.48
N LEU A 273 -8.76 -21.48 5.42
CA LEU A 273 -10.01 -22.25 5.48
C LEU A 273 -9.73 -23.75 5.66
N PRO A 274 -10.65 -24.51 6.31
CA PRO A 274 -10.54 -25.94 6.43
C PRO A 274 -10.32 -26.65 5.09
N PRO A 275 -9.58 -27.78 5.05
CA PRO A 275 -9.35 -28.54 3.83
C PRO A 275 -10.66 -28.86 3.09
N GLY A 276 -10.67 -28.60 1.77
CA GLY A 276 -11.85 -28.85 0.93
C GLY A 276 -12.88 -27.71 0.89
N GLN A 277 -12.69 -26.66 1.67
CA GLN A 277 -13.56 -25.48 1.63
C GLN A 277 -13.06 -24.45 0.62
N LEU A 278 -13.93 -24.04 -0.29
CA LEU A 278 -13.59 -23.04 -1.33
C LEU A 278 -13.53 -21.63 -0.73
N SER A 279 -12.57 -20.84 -1.23
CA SER A 279 -12.48 -19.42 -0.90
C SER A 279 -13.52 -18.61 -1.68
N GLY A 280 -14.34 -17.85 -0.95
CA GLY A 280 -15.33 -16.96 -1.54
C GLY A 280 -14.72 -15.83 -2.36
N LEU A 281 -13.50 -15.38 -2.02
CA LEU A 281 -12.78 -14.38 -2.81
C LEU A 281 -12.38 -14.93 -4.19
N ILE A 282 -11.90 -16.17 -4.25
CA ILE A 282 -11.53 -16.80 -5.53
C ILE A 282 -12.76 -17.00 -6.39
N GLU A 283 -13.86 -17.51 -5.83
CA GLU A 283 -15.13 -17.65 -6.56
C GLU A 283 -15.63 -16.29 -7.08
N ALA A 284 -15.65 -15.25 -6.23
CA ALA A 284 -16.10 -13.93 -6.62
C ALA A 284 -15.26 -13.32 -7.77
N ALA A 285 -13.93 -13.52 -7.72
CA ALA A 285 -13.04 -13.05 -8.78
C ALA A 285 -13.19 -13.78 -10.12
N GLN A 286 -13.85 -14.93 -10.14
CA GLN A 286 -14.16 -15.67 -11.37
C GLN A 286 -15.52 -15.30 -11.96
N VAL A 287 -16.44 -14.83 -11.12
CA VAL A 287 -17.84 -14.56 -11.50
C VAL A 287 -18.03 -13.08 -11.90
N LEU A 288 -17.30 -12.17 -11.23
CA LEU A 288 -17.37 -10.72 -11.47
C LEU A 288 -16.31 -10.26 -12.46
#